data_8e53767fc13f9b1c36ebd154fe8ea059
#
_entry.id   8e53767fc13f9b1c36ebd154fe8ea059
#
_cell.length_a   1.000
_cell.length_b   1.000
_cell.length_c   1.000
_cell.angle_alpha   90.00
_cell.angle_beta   90.00
_cell.angle_gamma   90.00
#
_symmetry.space_group_name_H-M   'P 1'
#
loop_
_entity.id
_entity.type
_entity.pdbx_description
1 polymer ?
#
loop_
_entity_poly.entity_id
_entity_poly.type
_entity_poly.pdbx_seq_one_letter_code
_entity_poly.pdbx_strand_id
1 'polypeptide(L)'
;MKKILTITILGMLFCNTSFALSSDRANDEYEVCREGMVANGNTQARAAEYCKCAVTMISNKYTDKKFDKIIMKGNAHMMKKIKFASVHCN
;
A
#
# COMPACT_ATOMS: atom_id res chain seq x y z
N MET A 1 17.84 -0.92 -23.14
CA MET A 1 17.84 -0.60 -22.59
C MET A 1 18.16 -0.81 -21.95
N LYS A 2 18.10 -0.98 -21.82
CA LYS A 2 18.23 -1.15 -21.00
C LYS A 2 17.80 -1.09 -20.16
N LYS A 3 17.60 -0.79 -20.06
CA LYS A 3 17.18 -0.76 -19.14
C LYS A 3 16.12 -1.32 -18.85
N ILE A 4 15.68 -1.41 -19.30
CA ILE A 4 14.62 -1.90 -19.08
C ILE A 4 14.62 -3.26 -18.83
N LEU A 5 15.36 -3.73 -19.23
CA LEU A 5 15.53 -4.96 -19.02
C LEU A 5 15.80 -5.30 -17.68
N THR A 6 16.58 -4.60 -17.20
CA THR A 6 16.94 -4.87 -15.93
C THR A 6 15.78 -4.78 -15.13
N ILE A 7 15.06 -3.86 -15.40
CA ILE A 7 13.90 -3.64 -14.73
C ILE A 7 13.10 -4.83 -14.81
N THR A 8 13.16 -5.44 -15.92
CA THR A 8 12.39 -6.56 -16.13
C THR A 8 12.67 -7.57 -15.13
N ILE A 9 13.85 -7.78 -14.91
CA ILE A 9 14.21 -8.78 -14.01
C ILE A 9 13.58 -8.53 -12.73
N LEU A 10 13.61 -7.37 -12.32
CA LEU A 10 13.02 -7.06 -11.13
C LEU A 10 11.64 -7.42 -11.27
N GLY A 11 11.15 -7.10 -12.39
CA GLY A 11 9.80 -7.34 -12.63
C GLY A 11 9.51 -8.77 -12.42
N MET A 12 10.42 -9.57 -12.83
CA MET A 12 10.20 -10.95 -12.76
C MET A 12 9.93 -11.36 -11.42
N LEU A 13 10.62 -10.90 -10.58
CA LEU A 13 10.54 -11.29 -9.27
C LEU A 13 9.18 -10.94 -8.90
N PHE A 14 8.74 -9.93 -9.46
CA PHE A 14 7.49 -9.47 -9.16
C PHE A 14 6.35 -10.19 -9.71
N CYS A 15 6.59 -11.16 -10.44
CA CYS A 15 5.51 -11.88 -10.97
C CYS A 15 4.61 -12.18 -9.85
N ASN A 16 5.19 -12.40 -8.73
CA ASN A 16 4.39 -12.80 -7.64
C ASN A 16 3.48 -11.74 -7.19
N THR A 17 3.77 -10.57 -7.57
CA THR A 17 2.98 -9.50 -7.08
C THR A 17 1.77 -9.27 -7.93
N SER A 18 1.50 -10.14 -8.85
CA SER A 18 0.32 -9.97 -9.66
C SER A 18 -0.92 -9.99 -8.77
N PHE A 19 -0.75 -10.41 -7.52
CA PHE A 19 -1.89 -10.47 -6.64
C PHE A 19 -2.01 -9.20 -5.83
N ALA A 20 -1.03 -8.36 -5.91
CA ALA A 20 -1.01 -7.19 -5.08
C ALA A 20 -1.68 -6.01 -5.74
N LEU A 21 -1.74 -4.91 -5.05
CA LEU A 21 -2.24 -3.68 -5.63
C LEU A 21 -1.26 -3.29 -6.74
N SER A 22 -1.76 -2.62 -7.76
CA SER A 22 -0.90 -2.14 -8.81
C SER A 22 -0.01 -1.06 -8.22
N SER A 23 1.11 -0.76 -8.85
CA SER A 23 2.02 0.22 -8.30
C SER A 23 1.39 1.60 -8.25
N ASP A 24 0.55 1.96 -9.22
CA ASP A 24 -0.10 3.24 -9.21
C ASP A 24 -1.08 3.31 -8.03
N ARG A 25 -1.81 2.23 -7.76
CA ARG A 25 -2.76 2.21 -6.68
C ARG A 25 -2.03 2.26 -5.35
N ALA A 26 -0.94 1.52 -5.24
CA ALA A 26 -0.16 1.51 -4.01
C ALA A 26 0.41 2.90 -3.73
N ASN A 27 0.87 3.61 -4.76
CA ASN A 27 1.41 4.94 -4.57
C ASN A 27 0.31 5.91 -4.12
N ASP A 28 -0.89 5.78 -4.67
CA ASP A 28 -1.99 6.64 -4.28
C ASP A 28 -2.34 6.40 -2.80
N GLU A 29 -2.39 5.15 -2.40
CA GLU A 29 -2.73 4.83 -1.02
C GLU A 29 -1.63 5.31 -0.06
N TYR A 30 -0.38 5.24 -0.50
CA TYR A 30 0.73 5.71 0.30
C TYR A 30 0.60 7.22 0.53
N GLU A 31 0.29 7.99 -0.53
CA GLU A 31 0.18 9.44 -0.41
C GLU A 31 -0.99 9.83 0.50
N VAL A 32 -2.12 9.15 0.35
CA VAL A 32 -3.27 9.44 1.18
C VAL A 32 -2.95 9.14 2.65
N CYS A 33 -2.28 8.03 2.90
CA CYS A 33 -1.90 7.63 4.24
C CYS A 33 -0.95 8.65 4.84
N ARG A 34 0.06 9.04 4.09
CA ARG A 34 1.07 9.98 4.58
C ARG A 34 0.46 11.33 4.92
N GLU A 35 -0.38 11.84 4.03
CA GLU A 35 -1.02 13.12 4.25
C GLU A 35 -1.94 13.07 5.48
N GLY A 36 -2.65 11.98 5.66
CA GLY A 36 -3.53 11.82 6.80
C GLY A 36 -2.75 11.79 8.11
N MET A 37 -1.61 11.11 8.13
CA MET A 37 -0.83 11.03 9.34
C MET A 37 -0.21 12.37 9.70
N VAL A 38 0.27 13.11 8.70
CA VAL A 38 0.86 14.42 8.96
C VAL A 38 -0.25 15.37 9.45
N ALA A 39 -1.44 15.27 8.89
CA ALA A 39 -2.56 16.09 9.32
C ALA A 39 -2.94 15.79 10.76
N ASN A 40 -2.64 14.59 11.24
CA ASN A 40 -2.94 14.20 12.60
C ASN A 40 -1.78 14.45 13.56
N GLY A 41 -0.77 15.17 13.11
CA GLY A 41 0.31 15.56 14.00
C GLY A 41 1.59 14.74 13.94
N ASN A 42 1.66 13.78 13.03
CA ASN A 42 2.89 12.98 12.93
C ASN A 42 3.91 13.72 12.07
N THR A 43 5.18 13.42 12.29
CA THR A 43 6.23 14.02 11.47
C THR A 43 6.21 13.38 10.10
N GLN A 44 6.81 14.03 9.12
CA GLN A 44 6.90 13.50 7.78
C GLN A 44 7.67 12.16 7.79
N ALA A 45 8.74 12.10 8.56
CA ALA A 45 9.55 10.88 8.63
C ALA A 45 8.76 9.72 9.19
N ARG A 46 8.01 9.95 10.25
CA ARG A 46 7.22 8.91 10.88
C ARG A 46 6.09 8.46 9.93
N ALA A 47 5.44 9.43 9.29
CA ALA A 47 4.36 9.14 8.38
C ALA A 47 4.87 8.31 7.20
N ALA A 48 6.01 8.67 6.65
CA ALA A 48 6.58 7.94 5.53
C ALA A 48 6.90 6.50 5.92
N GLU A 49 7.52 6.33 7.07
CA GLU A 49 7.90 5.01 7.54
C GLU A 49 6.70 4.11 7.79
N TYR A 50 5.73 4.61 8.51
CA TYR A 50 4.56 3.84 8.82
C TYR A 50 3.76 3.51 7.56
N CYS A 51 3.54 4.50 6.71
CA CYS A 51 2.72 4.29 5.53
C CYS A 51 3.39 3.36 4.53
N LYS A 52 4.71 3.41 4.42
CA LYS A 52 5.40 2.52 3.53
C LYS A 52 5.18 1.08 4.00
N CYS A 53 5.30 0.86 5.29
CA CYS A 53 5.09 -0.47 5.86
C CYS A 53 3.64 -0.92 5.67
N ALA A 54 2.70 -0.08 6.03
CA ALA A 54 1.29 -0.45 5.98
C ALA A 54 0.81 -0.71 4.56
N VAL A 55 1.20 0.15 3.62
CA VAL A 55 0.77 -0.02 2.24
C VAL A 55 1.39 -1.27 1.62
N THR A 56 2.63 -1.58 2.00
CA THR A 56 3.27 -2.79 1.52
C THR A 56 2.50 -4.03 2.01
N MET A 57 2.10 -4.03 3.27
CA MET A 57 1.34 -5.15 3.81
C MET A 57 -0.01 -5.30 3.13
N ILE A 58 -0.69 -4.19 2.92
CA ILE A 58 -2.00 -4.20 2.28
C ILE A 58 -1.84 -4.63 0.82
N SER A 59 -0.81 -4.12 0.16
CA SER A 59 -0.56 -4.43 -1.22
C SER A 59 -0.30 -5.92 -1.42
N ASN A 60 0.37 -6.56 -0.48
CA ASN A 60 0.67 -7.97 -0.58
C ASN A 60 -0.56 -8.85 -0.31
N LYS A 61 -1.55 -8.32 0.34
CA LYS A 61 -2.72 -9.10 0.69
C LYS A 61 -3.90 -8.94 -0.25
N TYR A 62 -4.07 -7.76 -0.83
CA TYR A 62 -5.23 -7.47 -1.64
C TYR A 62 -4.87 -7.04 -3.05
N THR A 63 -5.70 -7.44 -4.02
CA THR A 63 -5.58 -6.94 -5.37
C THR A 63 -6.38 -5.65 -5.44
N ASP A 64 -6.23 -4.88 -6.51
CA ASP A 64 -6.96 -3.63 -6.69
C ASP A 64 -8.47 -3.89 -6.58
N LYS A 65 -8.92 -4.95 -7.20
CA LYS A 65 -10.33 -5.27 -7.22
C LYS A 65 -10.86 -5.57 -5.82
N LYS A 66 -10.12 -6.35 -5.06
CA LYS A 66 -10.54 -6.70 -3.72
C LYS A 66 -10.52 -5.49 -2.81
N PHE A 67 -9.51 -4.66 -2.97
CA PHE A 67 -9.39 -3.48 -2.14
C PHE A 67 -10.54 -2.51 -2.44
N ASP A 68 -10.93 -2.38 -3.70
CA ASP A 68 -12.03 -1.52 -4.09
C ASP A 68 -13.32 -2.00 -3.39
N LYS A 69 -13.52 -3.30 -3.32
CA LYS A 69 -14.70 -3.84 -2.67
C LYS A 69 -14.70 -3.49 -1.19
N ILE A 70 -13.53 -3.53 -0.58
CA ILE A 70 -13.41 -3.21 0.84
C ILE A 70 -13.77 -1.75 1.07
N ILE A 71 -13.24 -0.88 0.23
CA ILE A 71 -13.51 0.54 0.36
C ILE A 71 -14.98 0.85 0.14
N MET A 72 -15.61 0.18 -0.77
CA MET A 72 -17.01 0.42 -1.07
C MET A 72 -17.94 0.09 0.09
N LYS A 73 -17.48 -0.71 1.02
CA LYS A 73 -18.30 -1.05 2.16
C LYS A 73 -18.20 -0.02 3.29
N GLY A 74 -17.42 1.01 3.07
CA GLY A 74 -17.34 2.11 4.03
C GLY A 74 -16.08 2.13 4.87
N ASN A 75 -15.81 3.25 5.48
CA ASN A 75 -14.60 3.44 6.26
C ASN A 75 -14.45 2.47 7.43
N ALA A 76 -15.53 2.21 8.14
CA ALA A 76 -15.44 1.32 9.29
C ALA A 76 -15.02 -0.09 8.86
N HIS A 77 -15.55 -0.55 7.75
CA HIS A 77 -15.21 -1.87 7.24
C HIS A 77 -13.76 -1.88 6.76
N MET A 78 -13.35 -0.83 6.06
CA MET A 78 -12.00 -0.73 5.56
C MET A 78 -11.01 -0.76 6.72
N MET A 79 -11.25 0.04 7.76
CA MET A 79 -10.34 0.12 8.90
C MET A 79 -10.21 -1.26 9.58
N LYS A 80 -11.29 -2.01 9.63
CA LYS A 80 -11.27 -3.31 10.24
C LYS A 80 -10.41 -4.25 9.41
N LYS A 81 -10.54 -4.17 8.08
CA LYS A 81 -9.80 -5.08 7.19
C LYS A 81 -8.31 -4.77 7.10
N ILE A 82 -7.93 -3.54 7.32
CA ILE A 82 -6.52 -3.19 7.25
C ILE A 82 -5.84 -3.10 8.61
N LYS A 83 -6.58 -3.44 9.67
CA LYS A 83 -6.02 -3.37 11.01
C LYS A 83 -4.76 -4.21 11.17
N PHE A 84 -4.68 -5.34 10.47
CA PHE A 84 -3.49 -6.17 10.57
C PHE A 84 -2.22 -5.40 10.20
N ALA A 85 -2.33 -4.50 9.23
CA ALA A 85 -1.17 -3.73 8.80
C ALA A 85 -0.81 -2.71 9.87
N SER A 86 -1.81 -2.10 10.47
CA SER A 86 -1.60 -1.11 11.50
C SER A 86 -0.90 -1.73 12.70
N VAL A 87 -1.33 -2.92 13.09
CA VAL A 87 -0.75 -3.60 14.23
C VAL A 87 0.69 -4.00 13.94
N HIS A 88 0.96 -4.50 12.74
CA HIS A 88 2.29 -4.95 12.38
C HIS A 88 3.26 -3.77 12.26
N CYS A 89 2.82 -2.66 11.74
CA CYS A 89 3.69 -1.54 11.44
C CYS A 89 3.86 -0.51 12.57
N ASN A 90 3.11 -0.65 13.60
CA ASN A 90 3.27 0.25 14.74
C ASN A 90 4.46 -0.19 15.62
#